data_805d070e281a0d1fd3b359a51e2f67cc
#
_entry.id   805d070e281a0d1fd3b359a51e2f67cc
#
_cell.length_a   1.000
_cell.length_b   1.000
_cell.length_c   1.000
_cell.angle_alpha   90.00
_cell.angle_beta   90.00
_cell.angle_gamma   90.00
#
_symmetry.space_group_name_H-M   'P 1'
#
loop_
_entity.id
_entity.type
_entity.pdbx_description
1 polymer ?
#
loop_
_entity_poly.entity_id
_entity_poly.type
_entity_poly.pdbx_seq_one_letter_code
_entity_poly.pdbx_strand_id
1 'polypeptide(L)'
;MPQPIKVDPQDLAYLAARFRDDADALQTAHTSSVAAVDDAQHGLVGRSAQSIDARTRRWQATTAELHRVLTSQADALSSAAAAYAMEEEKNRRRVESLDPRNL
;
A
#
# COMPACT_ATOMS: atom_id res chain seq x y z
N MET A 1 16.59 -8.70 -29.57
CA MET A 1 16.65 -9.35 -28.25
C MET A 1 15.82 -8.57 -27.27
N PRO A 2 14.96 -9.21 -26.50
CA PRO A 2 14.28 -8.50 -25.43
C PRO A 2 15.30 -8.04 -24.40
N GLN A 3 15.23 -6.79 -24.00
CA GLN A 3 16.09 -6.27 -22.95
C GLN A 3 15.64 -6.86 -21.61
N PRO A 4 16.59 -7.23 -20.72
CA PRO A 4 16.20 -7.66 -19.38
C PRO A 4 15.46 -6.53 -18.65
N ILE A 5 14.41 -6.88 -17.96
CA ILE A 5 13.68 -5.93 -17.12
C ILE A 5 14.59 -5.57 -15.95
N LYS A 6 14.97 -4.30 -15.91
CA LYS A 6 15.74 -3.79 -14.77
C LYS A 6 14.75 -3.32 -13.71
N VAL A 7 14.83 -3.92 -12.53
CA VAL A 7 14.04 -3.50 -11.38
C VAL A 7 14.96 -2.70 -10.45
N ASP A 8 14.58 -1.46 -10.20
CA ASP A 8 15.31 -0.61 -9.25
C ASP A 8 14.68 -0.79 -7.86
N PRO A 9 15.45 -1.29 -6.87
CA PRO A 9 14.94 -1.42 -5.51
C PRO A 9 14.41 -0.12 -4.92
N GLN A 10 14.99 1.02 -5.29
CA GLN A 10 14.52 2.32 -4.81
C GLN A 10 13.13 2.64 -5.35
N ASP A 11 12.84 2.29 -6.60
CA ASP A 11 11.51 2.47 -7.19
C ASP A 11 10.47 1.60 -6.49
N LEU A 12 10.82 0.37 -6.15
CA LEU A 12 9.93 -0.53 -5.40
C LEU A 12 9.67 0.02 -4.00
N ALA A 13 10.70 0.51 -3.33
CA ALA A 13 10.56 1.11 -1.99
C ALA A 13 9.69 2.37 -2.04
N TYR A 14 9.85 3.19 -3.07
CA TYR A 14 9.03 4.38 -3.29
C TYR A 14 7.57 4.00 -3.51
N LEU A 15 7.30 2.99 -4.34
CA LEU A 15 5.94 2.49 -4.57
C LEU A 15 5.31 1.96 -3.28
N ALA A 16 6.08 1.23 -2.47
CA ALA A 16 5.61 0.72 -1.19
C ALA A 16 5.19 1.86 -0.25
N ALA A 17 6.02 2.91 -0.15
CA ALA A 17 5.69 4.08 0.65
C ALA A 17 4.44 4.78 0.12
N ARG A 18 4.31 4.88 -1.20
CA ARG A 18 3.15 5.48 -1.85
C ARG A 18 1.87 4.71 -1.56
N PHE A 19 1.92 3.39 -1.59
CA PHE A 19 0.78 2.54 -1.27
C PHE A 19 0.34 2.71 0.18
N ARG A 20 1.30 2.85 1.11
CA ARG A 20 0.99 3.10 2.52
C ARG A 20 0.33 4.47 2.70
N ASP A 21 0.87 5.49 2.04
CA ASP A 21 0.30 6.84 2.10
C ASP A 21 -1.11 6.87 1.54
N ASP A 22 -1.34 6.19 0.42
CA ASP A 22 -2.67 6.10 -0.20
C ASP A 22 -3.65 5.34 0.69
N ALA A 23 -3.20 4.27 1.33
CA ALA A 23 -4.02 3.51 2.28
C ALA A 23 -4.45 4.37 3.46
N ASP A 24 -3.53 5.14 4.02
CA ASP A 24 -3.81 6.04 5.16
C ASP A 24 -4.71 7.20 4.73
N ALA A 25 -4.49 7.76 3.55
CA ALA A 25 -5.33 8.81 2.99
C ALA A 25 -6.77 8.32 2.76
N LEU A 26 -6.91 7.10 2.24
CA LEU A 26 -8.21 6.47 2.05
C LEU A 26 -8.95 6.30 3.38
N GLN A 27 -8.26 5.81 4.39
CA GLN A 27 -8.82 5.61 5.73
C GLN A 27 -9.26 6.95 6.35
N THR A 28 -8.43 7.98 6.26
CA THR A 28 -8.73 9.31 6.77
C THR A 28 -9.95 9.91 6.06
N ALA A 29 -9.99 9.84 4.73
CA ALA A 29 -11.12 10.32 3.95
C ALA A 29 -12.40 9.58 4.29
N HIS A 30 -12.33 8.26 4.47
CA HIS A 30 -13.47 7.44 4.85
C HIS A 30 -13.99 7.81 6.25
N THR A 31 -13.10 7.98 7.22
CA THR A 31 -13.47 8.38 8.58
C THR A 31 -14.19 9.73 8.57
N SER A 32 -13.68 10.70 7.81
CA SER A 32 -14.31 12.01 7.67
C SER A 32 -15.68 11.91 7.03
N SER A 33 -15.82 11.08 5.99
CA SER A 33 -17.09 10.87 5.30
C SER A 33 -18.13 10.20 6.20
N VAL A 34 -17.70 9.21 6.98
CA VAL A 34 -18.59 8.53 7.94
C VAL A 34 -19.07 9.51 9.01
N ALA A 35 -18.21 10.37 9.52
CA ALA A 35 -18.58 11.39 10.49
C ALA A 35 -19.62 12.37 9.91
N ALA A 36 -19.43 12.78 8.65
CA ALA A 36 -20.38 13.65 7.98
C ALA A 36 -21.75 13.00 7.77
N VAL A 37 -21.76 11.71 7.42
CA VAL A 37 -23.01 10.93 7.28
C VAL A 37 -23.68 10.78 8.64
N ASP A 38 -22.93 10.51 9.69
CA ASP A 38 -23.45 10.38 11.05
C ASP A 38 -24.13 11.66 11.51
N ASP A 39 -23.48 12.82 11.27
CA ASP A 39 -24.05 14.12 11.59
C ASP A 39 -25.35 14.38 10.81
N ALA A 40 -25.38 14.05 9.54
CA ALA A 40 -26.57 14.21 8.70
C ALA A 40 -27.70 13.27 9.15
N GLN A 41 -27.35 12.13 9.70
CA GLN A 41 -28.32 11.12 10.15
C GLN A 41 -29.13 11.55 11.36
N HIS A 42 -28.65 12.49 12.15
CA HIS A 42 -29.32 12.97 13.35
C HIS A 42 -30.73 13.58 13.05
N GLY A 43 -30.95 14.02 11.81
CA GLY A 43 -32.23 14.51 11.37
C GLY A 43 -33.17 13.46 10.79
N LEU A 44 -32.70 12.21 10.66
CA LEU A 44 -33.43 11.12 10.04
C LEU A 44 -33.98 10.17 11.10
N VAL A 45 -35.18 9.63 10.84
CA VAL A 45 -35.82 8.67 11.72
C VAL A 45 -36.36 7.49 10.90
N GLY A 46 -36.51 6.32 11.55
CA GLY A 46 -37.14 5.17 10.97
C GLY A 46 -36.30 4.43 9.93
N ARG A 47 -36.94 4.00 8.85
CA ARG A 47 -36.32 3.13 7.83
C ARG A 47 -35.16 3.81 7.10
N SER A 48 -35.24 5.12 6.87
CA SER A 48 -34.17 5.87 6.20
C SER A 48 -32.88 5.84 7.03
N ALA A 49 -32.99 6.05 8.33
CA ALA A 49 -31.83 5.98 9.24
C ALA A 49 -31.22 4.59 9.26
N GLN A 50 -32.05 3.53 9.32
CA GLN A 50 -31.60 2.15 9.31
C GLN A 50 -30.91 1.80 7.98
N SER A 51 -31.44 2.25 6.86
CA SER A 51 -30.89 1.98 5.54
C SER A 51 -29.53 2.65 5.37
N ILE A 52 -29.36 3.89 5.82
CA ILE A 52 -28.09 4.61 5.78
C ILE A 52 -27.07 3.94 6.69
N ASP A 53 -27.48 3.54 7.89
CA ASP A 53 -26.61 2.84 8.84
C ASP A 53 -26.07 1.53 8.24
N ALA A 54 -26.92 0.73 7.62
CA ALA A 54 -26.52 -0.52 6.98
C ALA A 54 -25.53 -0.30 5.83
N ARG A 55 -25.76 0.74 5.01
CA ARG A 55 -24.85 1.09 3.91
C ARG A 55 -23.50 1.58 4.44
N THR A 56 -23.51 2.39 5.48
CA THR A 56 -22.31 2.90 6.12
C THR A 56 -21.45 1.77 6.67
N ARG A 57 -22.07 0.79 7.33
CA ARG A 57 -21.35 -0.39 7.84
C ARG A 57 -20.69 -1.21 6.72
N ARG A 58 -21.41 -1.43 5.61
CA ARG A 58 -20.84 -2.12 4.44
C ARG A 58 -19.68 -1.32 3.84
N TRP A 59 -19.83 -0.02 3.76
CA TRP A 59 -18.78 0.86 3.26
C TRP A 59 -17.55 0.83 4.16
N GLN A 60 -17.73 0.85 5.48
CA GLN A 60 -16.64 0.70 6.45
C GLN A 60 -15.90 -0.62 6.26
N ALA A 61 -16.65 -1.72 6.09
CA ALA A 61 -16.06 -3.05 5.87
C ALA A 61 -15.25 -3.09 4.57
N THR A 62 -15.76 -2.51 3.49
CA THR A 62 -15.07 -2.44 2.19
C THR A 62 -13.81 -1.60 2.29
N THR A 63 -13.87 -0.45 2.96
CA THR A 63 -12.72 0.43 3.13
C THR A 63 -11.64 -0.22 3.99
N ALA A 64 -12.02 -0.91 5.05
CA ALA A 64 -11.09 -1.67 5.89
C ALA A 64 -10.37 -2.75 5.08
N GLU A 65 -11.11 -3.46 4.22
CA GLU A 65 -10.52 -4.49 3.35
C GLU A 65 -9.57 -3.89 2.32
N LEU A 66 -9.93 -2.76 1.70
CA LEU A 66 -9.05 -2.04 0.77
C LEU A 66 -7.77 -1.59 1.47
N HIS A 67 -7.88 -1.04 2.66
CA HIS A 67 -6.72 -0.62 3.46
C HIS A 67 -5.80 -1.81 3.73
N ARG A 68 -6.38 -2.95 4.12
CA ARG A 68 -5.63 -4.18 4.36
C ARG A 68 -4.90 -4.66 3.11
N VAL A 69 -5.58 -4.66 1.96
CA VAL A 69 -4.99 -5.10 0.69
C VAL A 69 -3.85 -4.17 0.28
N LEU A 70 -4.04 -2.86 0.37
CA LEU A 70 -3.01 -1.89 0.00
C LEU A 70 -1.79 -2.01 0.92
N THR A 71 -2.01 -2.18 2.22
CA THR A 71 -0.93 -2.36 3.19
C THR A 71 -0.17 -3.67 2.92
N SER A 72 -0.89 -4.75 2.63
CA SER A 72 -0.29 -6.04 2.29
C SER A 72 0.56 -5.95 1.01
N GLN A 73 0.07 -5.25 -0.01
CA GLN A 73 0.84 -5.01 -1.24
C GLN A 73 2.07 -4.14 -0.98
N ALA A 74 1.94 -3.13 -0.12
CA ALA A 74 3.08 -2.29 0.27
C ALA A 74 4.16 -3.13 0.97
N ASP A 75 3.76 -4.03 1.85
CA ASP A 75 4.68 -4.94 2.55
C ASP A 75 5.40 -5.87 1.56
N ALA A 76 4.66 -6.41 0.59
CA ALA A 76 5.23 -7.25 -0.46
C ALA A 76 6.24 -6.48 -1.31
N LEU A 77 5.93 -5.24 -1.68
CA LEU A 77 6.84 -4.37 -2.43
C LEU A 77 8.09 -4.03 -1.62
N SER A 78 7.95 -3.74 -0.34
CA SER A 78 9.09 -3.48 0.55
C SER A 78 10.00 -4.70 0.67
N SER A 79 9.41 -5.89 0.81
CA SER A 79 10.17 -7.15 0.86
C SER A 79 10.90 -7.42 -0.44
N ALA A 80 10.25 -7.17 -1.58
CA ALA A 80 10.87 -7.31 -2.89
C ALA A 80 12.02 -6.30 -3.07
N ALA A 81 11.84 -5.05 -2.64
CA ALA A 81 12.89 -4.04 -2.69
C ALA A 81 14.12 -4.46 -1.90
N ALA A 82 13.92 -4.98 -0.69
CA ALA A 82 15.00 -5.48 0.16
C ALA A 82 15.73 -6.67 -0.50
N ALA A 83 14.97 -7.59 -1.08
CA ALA A 83 15.55 -8.76 -1.75
C ALA A 83 16.39 -8.37 -2.96
N TYR A 84 15.89 -7.45 -3.79
CA TYR A 84 16.64 -6.94 -4.95
C TYR A 84 17.90 -6.19 -4.53
N ALA A 85 17.83 -5.37 -3.49
CA ALA A 85 18.98 -4.64 -2.96
C ALA A 85 20.07 -5.61 -2.46
N MET A 86 19.67 -6.68 -1.77
CA MET A 86 20.60 -7.70 -1.30
C MET A 86 21.26 -8.44 -2.47
N GLU A 87 20.48 -8.76 -3.50
CA GLU A 87 21.01 -9.45 -4.69
C GLU A 87 21.99 -8.58 -5.46
N GLU A 88 21.69 -7.28 -5.61
CA GLU A 88 22.61 -6.32 -6.23
C GLU A 88 23.93 -6.23 -5.46
N GLU A 89 23.86 -6.19 -4.13
CA GLU A 89 25.07 -6.14 -3.29
C GLU A 89 25.89 -7.42 -3.44
N LYS A 90 25.26 -8.59 -3.48
CA LYS A 90 25.94 -9.85 -3.74
C LYS A 90 26.65 -9.85 -5.10
N ASN A 91 25.94 -9.38 -6.13
CA ASN A 91 26.49 -9.31 -7.48
C ASN A 91 27.67 -8.35 -7.55
N ARG A 92 27.56 -7.20 -6.89
CA ARG A 92 28.65 -6.22 -6.81
C ARG A 92 29.90 -6.82 -6.16
N ARG A 93 29.74 -7.50 -5.03
CA ARG A 93 30.84 -8.18 -4.33
C ARG A 93 31.47 -9.26 -5.18
N ARG A 94 30.64 -10.03 -5.90
CA ARG A 94 31.14 -11.07 -6.79
C ARG A 94 32.00 -10.50 -7.91
N VAL A 95 31.55 -9.41 -8.53
CA VAL A 95 32.29 -8.74 -9.58
C VAL A 95 33.59 -8.16 -9.03
N GLU A 96 33.57 -7.54 -7.87
CA GLU A 96 34.77 -7.02 -7.20
C GLU A 96 35.78 -8.13 -6.91
N SER A 97 35.31 -9.30 -6.46
CA SER A 97 36.19 -10.43 -6.15
C SER A 97 36.88 -11.02 -7.39
N LEU A 98 36.32 -10.76 -8.58
CA LEU A 98 36.90 -11.19 -9.85
C LEU A 98 37.87 -10.17 -10.44
N ASP A 99 38.01 -8.98 -9.83
CA ASP A 99 38.95 -7.96 -10.29
C ASP A 99 40.38 -8.46 -10.05
N PRO A 100 41.24 -8.51 -11.10
CA PRO A 100 42.63 -8.95 -10.96
C PRO A 100 43.44 -8.14 -9.94
N ARG A 101 43.05 -6.90 -9.66
CA ARG A 101 43.75 -6.05 -8.68
C ARG A 101 43.51 -6.49 -7.24
N ASN A 102 42.51 -7.32 -6.99
CA ASN A 102 42.18 -7.84 -5.68
C ASN A 102 42.70 -9.28 -5.44
N LEU A 103 43.43 -9.82 -6.41
CA LEU A 103 44.00 -11.19 -6.31
C LEU A 103 45.42 -11.18 -5.76
#